data_612af64f2015e60bd0528f37b22aa82b
#
_entry.id   612af64f2015e60bd0528f37b22aa82b
#
_cell.length_a   1.000
_cell.length_b   1.000
_cell.length_c   1.000
_cell.angle_alpha   90.00
_cell.angle_beta   90.00
_cell.angle_gamma   90.00
#
_symmetry.space_group_name_H-M   'P 1'
#
loop_
_entity.id
_entity.type
_entity.pdbx_description
1 polymer ?
#
loop_
_entity_poly.entity_id
_entity_poly.type
_entity_poly.pdbx_seq_one_letter_code
_entity_poly.pdbx_strand_id
1 'polypeptide(L)'
;WIALAVIPSPLLVFISSEAIAIIGSLKGYSPFALATALSVGQTLGFTCLCLFGEQLADRWAKLRRLREKIDVDQYRGHAPKMIASASFIGLPPLNLSCLAAAAVGAKVKAVIPIIFIGRWSRYWIVASLPEFFSKYVDPSLLPTWLQQL
;
A
#
# COMPACT_ATOMS: atom_id res chain seq x y z
N TRP A 1 10.54 2.67 14.16
CA TRP A 1 11.43 2.09 13.15
C TRP A 1 10.65 1.32 12.08
N ILE A 2 9.73 0.42 12.44
CA ILE A 2 8.92 -0.37 11.48
C ILE A 2 8.19 0.55 10.50
N ALA A 3 7.52 1.61 10.98
CA ALA A 3 6.82 2.55 10.13
C ALA A 3 7.75 3.23 9.10
N LEU A 4 8.94 3.65 9.53
CA LEU A 4 9.95 4.27 8.65
C LEU A 4 10.48 3.29 7.60
N ALA A 5 10.71 2.03 7.98
CA ALA A 5 11.19 1.00 7.08
C ALA A 5 10.18 0.65 5.97
N VAL A 6 8.88 0.86 6.23
CA VAL A 6 7.80 0.52 5.29
C VAL A 6 7.41 1.70 4.37
N ILE A 7 7.85 2.93 4.65
CA ILE A 7 7.58 4.08 3.77
C ILE A 7 7.98 3.81 2.30
N PRO A 8 9.17 3.26 1.99
CA PRO A 8 9.55 2.99 0.61
C PRO A 8 8.88 1.73 0.01
N SER A 9 8.16 0.93 0.81
CA SER A 9 7.56 -0.33 0.34
C SER A 9 6.61 -0.18 -0.87
N PRO A 10 5.85 0.90 -1.05
CA PRO A 10 5.05 1.09 -2.26
C PRO A 10 5.88 1.22 -3.54
N LEU A 11 7.13 1.65 -3.43
CA LEU A 11 8.07 1.79 -4.55
C LEU A 11 8.91 0.52 -4.75
N LEU A 12 9.15 -0.22 -3.66
CA LEU A 12 9.96 -1.43 -3.64
C LEU A 12 9.05 -2.65 -3.49
N VAL A 13 8.74 -3.30 -4.60
CA VAL A 13 7.88 -4.51 -4.67
C VAL A 13 8.42 -5.67 -3.83
N PHE A 14 9.70 -5.62 -3.46
CA PHE A 14 10.39 -6.69 -2.74
C PHE A 14 10.18 -6.69 -1.21
N ILE A 15 9.63 -5.62 -0.63
CA ILE A 15 9.37 -5.58 0.81
C ILE A 15 7.93 -5.97 1.06
N SER A 16 7.71 -7.23 1.45
CA SER A 16 6.39 -7.70 1.85
C SER A 16 6.06 -7.21 3.26
N SER A 17 5.23 -6.19 3.33
CA SER A 17 4.73 -5.65 4.60
C SER A 17 3.84 -6.65 5.36
N GLU A 18 3.21 -7.57 4.65
CA GLU A 18 2.48 -8.69 5.24
C GLU A 18 3.43 -9.66 5.97
N ALA A 19 4.59 -9.94 5.39
CA ALA A 19 5.60 -10.76 6.07
C ALA A 19 6.10 -10.10 7.36
N ILE A 20 6.31 -8.78 7.34
CA ILE A 20 6.69 -8.02 8.55
C ILE A 20 5.59 -8.13 9.62
N ALA A 21 4.32 -8.04 9.24
CA ALA A 21 3.20 -8.18 10.16
C ALA A 21 3.16 -9.57 10.83
N ILE A 22 3.33 -10.64 10.04
CA ILE A 22 3.33 -12.02 10.52
C ILE A 22 4.51 -12.25 11.49
N ILE A 23 5.73 -11.91 11.07
CA ILE A 23 6.93 -12.15 11.88
C ILE A 23 6.91 -11.32 13.15
N GLY A 24 6.51 -10.06 13.05
CA GLY A 24 6.37 -9.21 14.23
C GLY A 24 5.38 -9.80 15.23
N SER A 25 4.25 -10.34 14.75
CA SER A 25 3.27 -11.00 15.62
C SER A 25 3.81 -12.30 16.23
N LEU A 26 4.52 -13.13 15.48
CA LEU A 26 5.18 -14.33 15.99
C LEU A 26 6.25 -14.01 17.04
N LYS A 27 6.88 -12.84 16.99
CA LYS A 27 7.83 -12.33 18.01
C LYS A 27 7.14 -11.67 19.21
N GLY A 28 5.83 -11.70 19.29
CA GLY A 28 5.07 -11.23 20.45
C GLY A 28 4.72 -9.73 20.41
N TYR A 29 4.93 -9.03 19.30
CA TYR A 29 4.44 -7.66 19.16
C TYR A 29 2.91 -7.64 19.06
N SER A 30 2.28 -6.65 19.70
CA SER A 30 0.83 -6.48 19.63
C SER A 30 0.35 -6.31 18.19
N PRO A 31 -0.64 -7.11 17.74
CA PRO A 31 -1.23 -6.99 16.40
C PRO A 31 -1.73 -5.57 16.09
N PHE A 32 -2.30 -4.89 17.08
CA PHE A 32 -2.75 -3.51 16.94
C PHE A 32 -1.60 -2.54 16.68
N ALA A 33 -0.50 -2.66 17.42
CA ALA A 33 0.67 -1.79 17.26
C ALA A 33 1.33 -2.01 15.89
N LEU A 34 1.45 -3.28 15.47
CA LEU A 34 1.98 -3.64 14.14
C LEU A 34 1.10 -3.09 13.02
N ALA A 35 -0.21 -3.32 13.08
CA ALA A 35 -1.16 -2.82 12.10
C ALA A 35 -1.08 -1.30 11.97
N THR A 36 -1.01 -0.59 13.09
CA THR A 36 -0.91 0.87 13.11
C THR A 36 0.41 1.35 12.51
N ALA A 37 1.55 0.81 12.95
CA ALA A 37 2.87 1.20 12.46
C ALA A 37 3.03 0.96 10.95
N LEU A 38 2.62 -0.22 10.47
CA LEU A 38 2.67 -0.59 9.06
C LEU A 38 1.75 0.28 8.20
N SER A 39 0.53 0.54 8.69
CA SER A 39 -0.44 1.35 7.96
C SER A 39 -0.02 2.81 7.87
N VAL A 40 0.53 3.39 8.93
CA VAL A 40 1.09 4.75 8.90
C VAL A 40 2.22 4.84 7.88
N GLY A 41 3.20 3.93 7.96
CA GLY A 41 4.34 3.93 7.04
C GLY A 41 3.90 3.79 5.58
N GLN A 42 3.02 2.84 5.27
CA GLN A 42 2.51 2.65 3.91
C GLN A 42 1.64 3.81 3.44
N THR A 43 0.77 4.35 4.29
CA THR A 43 -0.08 5.49 3.91
C THR A 43 0.78 6.70 3.55
N LEU A 44 1.85 6.97 4.28
CA LEU A 44 2.81 8.01 3.92
C LEU A 44 3.45 7.74 2.56
N GLY A 45 3.93 6.52 2.31
CA GLY A 45 4.53 6.14 1.03
C GLY A 45 3.55 6.25 -0.14
N PHE A 46 2.29 5.80 0.02
CA PHE A 46 1.25 5.95 -1.00
C PHE A 46 0.81 7.41 -1.20
N THR A 47 0.81 8.21 -0.13
CA THR A 47 0.55 9.66 -0.24
C THR A 47 1.62 10.32 -1.09
N CYS A 48 2.89 10.02 -0.86
CA CYS A 48 3.98 10.48 -1.71
C CYS A 48 3.77 10.03 -3.17
N LEU A 49 3.42 8.77 -3.39
CA LEU A 49 3.16 8.26 -4.74
C LEU A 49 2.00 8.98 -5.43
N CYS A 50 0.93 9.31 -4.70
CA CYS A 50 -0.20 10.07 -5.24
C CYS A 50 0.19 11.53 -5.55
N LEU A 51 1.00 12.18 -4.71
CA LEU A 51 1.42 13.56 -4.91
C LEU A 51 2.42 13.71 -6.08
N PHE A 52 3.37 12.77 -6.17
CA PHE A 52 4.38 12.79 -7.23
C PHE A 52 3.91 12.08 -8.50
N GLY A 53 2.88 11.22 -8.41
CA GLY A 53 2.34 10.47 -9.53
C GLY A 53 1.76 11.36 -10.63
N GLU A 54 1.17 12.51 -10.27
CA GLU A 54 0.68 13.50 -11.22
C GLU A 54 1.85 14.11 -12.04
N GLN A 55 2.92 14.51 -11.37
CA GLN A 55 4.12 15.03 -12.03
C GLN A 55 4.81 13.96 -12.89
N LEU A 56 4.77 12.71 -12.45
CA LEU A 56 5.32 11.58 -13.19
C LEU A 56 4.47 11.23 -14.42
N ALA A 57 3.14 11.33 -14.29
CA ALA A 57 2.20 11.12 -15.38
C ALA A 57 2.38 12.15 -16.49
N ASP A 58 2.65 13.41 -16.15
CA ASP A 58 2.89 14.46 -17.14
C ASP A 58 4.22 14.29 -17.89
N ARG A 59 5.24 13.72 -17.23
CA ARG A 59 6.55 13.42 -17.84
C ARG A 59 6.56 12.14 -18.69
N TRP A 60 5.70 11.17 -18.42
CA TRP A 60 5.64 9.91 -19.15
C TRP A 60 4.65 9.99 -20.32
N ALA A 61 5.20 10.02 -21.53
CA ALA A 61 4.41 10.11 -22.77
C ALA A 61 3.34 9.01 -22.91
N LYS A 62 3.59 7.79 -22.39
CA LYS A 62 2.61 6.70 -22.37
C LYS A 62 1.42 6.98 -21.45
N LEU A 63 1.66 7.52 -20.25
CA LEU A 63 0.63 7.87 -19.28
C LEU A 63 -0.21 9.06 -19.76
N ARG A 64 0.44 10.05 -20.40
CA ARG A 64 -0.25 11.18 -21.03
C ARG A 64 -1.19 10.73 -22.14
N ARG A 65 -0.75 9.85 -23.04
CA ARG A 65 -1.60 9.26 -24.10
C ARG A 65 -2.75 8.41 -23.56
N LEU A 66 -2.54 7.75 -22.42
CA LEU A 66 -3.60 7.00 -21.73
C LEU A 66 -4.66 7.96 -21.18
N ARG A 67 -4.22 9.06 -20.55
CA ARG A 67 -5.10 10.11 -20.01
C ARG A 67 -5.96 10.77 -21.10
N GLU A 68 -5.43 10.97 -22.30
CA GLU A 68 -6.15 11.53 -23.45
C GLU A 68 -7.25 10.59 -23.99
N LYS A 69 -7.13 9.28 -23.72
CA LYS A 69 -8.07 8.25 -24.19
C LYS A 69 -9.14 7.87 -23.17
N ILE A 70 -9.01 8.32 -21.93
CA ILE A 70 -9.87 7.95 -20.81
C ILE A 70 -10.77 9.14 -20.49
N ASP A 71 -12.05 8.88 -20.25
CA ASP A 71 -12.96 9.87 -19.67
C ASP A 71 -12.54 10.12 -18.21
N VAL A 72 -11.75 11.21 -18.04
CA VAL A 72 -11.12 11.58 -16.77
C VAL A 72 -12.16 11.80 -15.68
N ASP A 73 -13.32 12.37 -16.01
CA ASP A 73 -14.34 12.71 -15.02
C ASP A 73 -15.07 11.47 -14.50
N GLN A 74 -15.33 10.51 -15.39
CA GLN A 74 -15.89 9.21 -15.01
C GLN A 74 -14.93 8.43 -14.09
N TYR A 75 -13.64 8.37 -14.45
CA TYR A 75 -12.64 7.66 -13.64
C TYR A 75 -12.33 8.36 -12.32
N ARG A 76 -12.36 9.69 -12.27
CA ARG A 76 -12.18 10.46 -11.03
C ARG A 76 -13.25 10.10 -9.99
N GLY A 77 -14.51 9.92 -10.42
CA GLY A 77 -15.60 9.50 -9.56
C GLY A 77 -15.44 8.06 -9.01
N HIS A 78 -14.78 7.18 -9.77
CA HIS A 78 -14.56 5.77 -9.39
C HIS A 78 -13.24 5.53 -8.65
N ALA A 79 -12.29 6.48 -8.69
CA ALA A 79 -10.98 6.34 -8.06
C ALA A 79 -11.04 5.94 -6.57
N PRO A 80 -11.91 6.53 -5.71
CA PRO A 80 -12.01 6.13 -4.31
C PRO A 80 -12.45 4.67 -4.14
N LYS A 81 -13.40 4.18 -4.97
CA LYS A 81 -13.88 2.80 -4.94
C LYS A 81 -12.79 1.81 -5.35
N MET A 82 -12.05 2.14 -6.41
CA MET A 82 -10.94 1.34 -6.90
C MET A 82 -9.82 1.26 -5.85
N ILE A 83 -9.49 2.36 -5.18
CA ILE A 83 -8.51 2.40 -4.10
C ILE A 83 -9.00 1.63 -2.89
N ALA A 84 -10.30 1.70 -2.55
CA ALA A 84 -10.86 0.90 -1.47
C ALA A 84 -10.67 -0.59 -1.75
N SER A 85 -11.08 -1.10 -2.91
CA SER A 85 -10.88 -2.51 -3.27
C SER A 85 -9.41 -2.91 -3.26
N ALA A 86 -8.52 -2.07 -3.80
CA ALA A 86 -7.09 -2.30 -3.80
C ALA A 86 -6.48 -2.33 -2.39
N SER A 87 -6.99 -1.50 -1.47
CA SER A 87 -6.49 -1.43 -0.09
C SER A 87 -6.93 -2.62 0.76
N PHE A 88 -8.18 -3.08 0.59
CA PHE A 88 -8.72 -4.20 1.36
C PHE A 88 -8.34 -5.56 0.75
N ILE A 89 -8.63 -5.76 -0.53
CA ILE A 89 -8.50 -7.05 -1.21
C ILE A 89 -7.09 -7.22 -1.78
N GLY A 90 -6.44 -6.11 -2.17
CA GLY A 90 -5.13 -6.12 -2.82
C GLY A 90 -5.22 -6.18 -4.35
N LEU A 91 -6.42 -6.15 -4.92
CA LEU A 91 -6.66 -6.15 -6.36
C LEU A 91 -7.55 -4.96 -6.75
N PRO A 92 -7.15 -4.19 -7.79
CA PRO A 92 -5.84 -4.21 -8.47
C PRO A 92 -4.69 -3.80 -7.54
N PRO A 93 -3.41 -3.95 -7.95
CA PRO A 93 -2.26 -3.52 -7.13
C PRO A 93 -2.40 -2.06 -6.73
N LEU A 94 -2.26 -1.77 -5.43
CA LEU A 94 -2.53 -0.43 -4.88
C LEU A 94 -1.61 0.64 -5.50
N ASN A 95 -0.37 0.27 -5.84
CA ASN A 95 0.58 1.16 -6.52
C ASN A 95 0.02 1.68 -7.86
N LEU A 96 -0.53 0.76 -8.67
CA LEU A 96 -1.16 1.11 -9.95
C LEU A 96 -2.43 1.92 -9.75
N SER A 97 -3.23 1.56 -8.74
CA SER A 97 -4.46 2.28 -8.40
C SER A 97 -4.16 3.73 -7.96
N CYS A 98 -3.11 3.94 -7.17
CA CYS A 98 -2.67 5.28 -6.76
C CYS A 98 -2.13 6.10 -7.94
N LEU A 99 -1.33 5.49 -8.83
CA LEU A 99 -0.85 6.15 -10.04
C LEU A 99 -1.99 6.52 -10.97
N ALA A 100 -2.96 5.61 -11.16
CA ALA A 100 -4.15 5.88 -11.97
C ALA A 100 -5.01 7.01 -11.37
N ALA A 101 -5.22 6.98 -10.04
CA ALA A 101 -5.94 8.03 -9.34
C ALA A 101 -5.24 9.39 -9.45
N ALA A 102 -3.92 9.42 -9.33
CA ALA A 102 -3.11 10.63 -9.53
C ALA A 102 -3.22 11.13 -10.98
N ALA A 103 -3.15 10.23 -11.97
CA ALA A 103 -3.25 10.59 -13.38
C ALA A 103 -4.60 11.24 -13.76
N VAL A 104 -5.70 10.86 -13.09
CA VAL A 104 -7.02 11.47 -13.30
C VAL A 104 -7.28 12.65 -12.35
N GLY A 105 -6.30 13.08 -11.55
CA GLY A 105 -6.43 14.20 -10.62
C GLY A 105 -7.42 13.94 -9.49
N ALA A 106 -7.46 12.73 -8.96
CA ALA A 106 -8.29 12.40 -7.80
C ALA A 106 -7.81 13.16 -6.55
N LYS A 107 -8.75 13.61 -5.72
CA LYS A 107 -8.42 14.37 -4.51
C LYS A 107 -7.67 13.48 -3.51
N VAL A 108 -6.39 13.71 -3.34
CA VAL A 108 -5.51 12.94 -2.42
C VAL A 108 -6.08 12.89 -1.00
N LYS A 109 -6.66 13.99 -0.51
CA LYS A 109 -7.30 14.08 0.82
C LYS A 109 -8.43 13.08 1.02
N ALA A 110 -9.16 12.70 -0.04
CA ALA A 110 -10.23 11.71 0.03
C ALA A 110 -9.68 10.27 -0.02
N VAL A 111 -8.53 10.09 -0.62
CA VAL A 111 -7.89 8.78 -0.84
C VAL A 111 -7.12 8.30 0.39
N ILE A 112 -6.45 9.20 1.10
CA ILE A 112 -5.62 8.88 2.28
C ILE A 112 -6.36 8.07 3.34
N PRO A 113 -7.55 8.49 3.84
CA PRO A 113 -8.25 7.73 4.88
C PRO A 113 -8.69 6.35 4.40
N ILE A 114 -9.03 6.20 3.12
CA ILE A 114 -9.41 4.92 2.53
C ILE A 114 -8.22 3.96 2.52
N ILE A 115 -7.04 4.44 2.12
CA ILE A 115 -5.80 3.65 2.14
C ILE A 115 -5.48 3.24 3.57
N PHE A 116 -5.51 4.18 4.50
CA PHE A 116 -5.18 3.91 5.90
C PHE A 116 -6.09 2.84 6.50
N ILE A 117 -7.42 3.02 6.42
CA ILE A 117 -8.40 2.08 7.00
C ILE A 117 -8.29 0.70 6.34
N GLY A 118 -8.18 0.66 5.01
CA GLY A 118 -8.07 -0.60 4.27
C GLY A 118 -6.80 -1.37 4.62
N ARG A 119 -5.67 -0.69 4.71
CA ARG A 119 -4.39 -1.30 5.10
C ARG A 119 -4.37 -1.70 6.56
N TRP A 120 -4.89 -0.86 7.43
CA TRP A 120 -4.96 -1.14 8.86
C TRP A 120 -5.78 -2.39 9.16
N SER A 121 -6.97 -2.51 8.57
CA SER A 121 -7.82 -3.68 8.72
C SER A 121 -7.13 -4.95 8.23
N ARG A 122 -6.48 -4.88 7.06
CA ARG A 122 -5.75 -6.01 6.48
C ARG A 122 -4.59 -6.45 7.36
N TYR A 123 -3.75 -5.52 7.83
CA TYR A 123 -2.63 -5.86 8.71
C TYR A 123 -3.07 -6.35 10.06
N TRP A 124 -4.16 -5.80 10.59
CA TRP A 124 -4.71 -6.29 11.84
C TRP A 124 -5.17 -7.73 11.75
N ILE A 125 -5.88 -8.10 10.67
CA ILE A 125 -6.29 -9.48 10.41
C ILE A 125 -5.07 -10.40 10.27
N VAL A 126 -4.09 -10.01 9.46
CA VAL A 126 -2.89 -10.81 9.22
C VAL A 126 -2.07 -10.99 10.49
N ALA A 127 -1.89 -9.95 11.29
CA ALA A 127 -1.15 -10.01 12.54
C ALA A 127 -1.90 -10.71 13.68
N SER A 128 -3.23 -10.80 13.61
CA SER A 128 -4.06 -11.54 14.58
C SER A 128 -4.10 -13.06 14.33
N LEU A 129 -3.75 -13.50 13.11
CA LEU A 129 -3.76 -14.91 12.71
C LEU A 129 -2.38 -15.33 12.15
N PRO A 130 -1.29 -15.13 12.93
CA PRO A 130 0.06 -15.32 12.42
C PRO A 130 0.35 -16.78 12.02
N GLU A 131 -0.15 -17.75 12.79
CA GLU A 131 0.06 -19.19 12.52
C GLU A 131 -0.58 -19.64 11.20
N PHE A 132 -1.74 -19.09 10.87
CA PHE A 132 -2.41 -19.39 9.60
C PHE A 132 -1.62 -18.85 8.40
N PHE A 133 -1.13 -17.63 8.50
CA PHE A 133 -0.42 -16.99 7.40
C PHE A 133 1.06 -17.37 7.31
N SER A 134 1.70 -17.82 8.39
CA SER A 134 3.11 -18.22 8.40
C SER A 134 3.43 -19.36 7.43
N LYS A 135 2.44 -20.20 7.13
CA LYS A 135 2.58 -21.30 6.13
C LYS A 135 2.82 -20.79 4.70
N TYR A 136 2.46 -19.54 4.41
CA TYR A 136 2.56 -18.93 3.07
C TYR A 136 3.73 -17.95 2.95
N VAL A 137 4.46 -17.70 4.05
CA VAL A 137 5.60 -16.78 4.07
C VAL A 137 6.89 -17.59 4.15
N ASP A 138 7.67 -17.57 3.08
CA ASP A 138 9.01 -18.13 3.09
C ASP A 138 9.97 -17.20 3.85
N PRO A 139 10.57 -17.61 4.98
CA PRO A 139 11.50 -16.79 5.74
C PRO A 139 12.74 -16.35 4.93
N SER A 140 13.09 -17.09 3.88
CA SER A 140 14.25 -16.80 3.03
C SER A 140 14.07 -15.53 2.17
N LEU A 141 12.83 -15.11 1.95
CA LEU A 141 12.49 -13.89 1.19
C LEU A 141 12.64 -12.61 2.01
N LEU A 142 13.01 -12.74 3.28
CA LEU A 142 13.13 -11.60 4.18
C LEU A 142 14.54 -11.03 4.15
N PRO A 143 14.69 -9.70 4.18
CA PRO A 143 15.97 -9.05 4.38
C PRO A 143 16.65 -9.56 5.66
N THR A 144 17.97 -9.75 5.61
CA THR A 144 18.75 -10.32 6.73
C THR A 144 18.61 -9.55 8.04
N TRP A 145 18.40 -8.24 7.97
CA TRP A 145 18.16 -7.39 9.15
C TRP A 145 16.83 -7.67 9.87
N LEU A 146 15.82 -8.21 9.15
CA LEU A 146 14.54 -8.66 9.72
C LEU A 146 14.63 -10.05 10.34
N GLN A 147 15.58 -10.88 9.87
CA GLN A 147 15.80 -12.20 10.45
C GLN A 147 16.50 -12.12 11.81
N GLN A 148 17.21 -11.01 12.07
CA GLN A 148 17.95 -10.78 13.32
C GLN A 148 17.15 -10.03 14.41
N LEU A 149 15.97 -9.49 14.09
CA LEU A 149 15.04 -8.92 15.07
C LEU A 149 14.25 -10.02 15.76
#